data_fe8e2713a71bd41d5734ae5355465772
#
_entry.id   fe8e2713a71bd41d5734ae5355465772
#
_cell.length_a   1.000
_cell.length_b   1.000
_cell.length_c   1.000
_cell.angle_alpha   90.00
_cell.angle_beta   90.00
_cell.angle_gamma   90.00
#
_symmetry.space_group_name_H-M   'P 1'
#
loop_
_entity.id
_entity.type
_entity.pdbx_description
1 polymer ?
#
loop_
_entity_poly.entity_id
_entity_poly.type
_entity_poly.pdbx_seq_one_letter_code
_entity_poly.pdbx_strand_id
1 'polypeptide(L)'
;VSATAPQACPAPAVPPGGPAVPGLGRRQVHAVAGCYFVASFAALGLPPFLTEILPGLGDRGARWAGLLYIVPTLFGGLVAPLWGRLADRFGRKKLLLRAQLGLAAAFLFAGWADSVATFTAALVLQGVLGGTFAASNGYLAAALEGPALSRALTLMQGSARAALVLAPIVVGTLSPWLSPHRQYALLAVLPLAAAVMLTVLPEPRRAGAHGAGTAGADPAGSARGNRGTLRALLALEFVFVLSTVVSFPYLISLVKERIPGTGALVSGVLFALPHMCYLVAAMAVHAAFRTRPRLGVALGFACVALGSAGHDLADSLPAFLAVRVLLGAGLTLGLVCMSVLAADCAEGRAPGGLFGSIEFFSKAGAVAAGLAAAAGNSLFGPSAPLLIGTAIAAVTVLATALPPLFRRLSATRRSS
;
A
#
# COMPACT_ATOMS: atom_id res chain seq x y z
N VAL A 1 41.84 -62.11 -4.32
CA VAL A 1 41.47 -61.10 -3.32
C VAL A 1 40.22 -60.46 -3.82
N SER A 2 39.05 -60.89 -3.32
CA SER A 2 37.74 -60.35 -3.64
C SER A 2 37.50 -59.06 -2.81
N ALA A 3 37.32 -57.93 -3.47
CA ALA A 3 36.94 -56.68 -2.84
C ALA A 3 35.42 -56.66 -2.60
N THR A 4 35.01 -56.64 -1.34
CA THR A 4 33.63 -56.52 -0.90
C THR A 4 33.19 -55.05 -1.07
N ALA A 5 32.15 -54.81 -1.84
CA ALA A 5 31.54 -53.46 -2.01
C ALA A 5 30.88 -52.99 -0.70
N PRO A 6 30.95 -51.71 -0.34
CA PRO A 6 30.31 -51.18 0.87
C PRO A 6 28.79 -51.20 0.70
N GLN A 7 28.09 -51.81 1.67
CA GLN A 7 26.63 -51.77 1.78
C GLN A 7 26.17 -50.36 2.06
N ALA A 8 25.32 -49.82 1.16
CA ALA A 8 24.64 -48.57 1.38
C ALA A 8 23.67 -48.68 2.57
N CYS A 9 23.81 -47.79 3.56
CA CYS A 9 22.86 -47.65 4.64
C CYS A 9 21.47 -47.31 4.06
N PRO A 10 20.39 -48.00 4.51
CA PRO A 10 19.04 -47.64 4.09
C PRO A 10 18.70 -46.23 4.62
N ALA A 11 18.23 -45.37 3.72
CA ALA A 11 17.73 -44.04 4.09
C ALA A 11 16.61 -44.18 5.13
N PRO A 12 16.56 -43.35 6.17
CA PRO A 12 15.51 -43.41 7.17
C PRO A 12 14.15 -43.23 6.49
N ALA A 13 13.23 -44.15 6.73
CA ALA A 13 11.87 -44.10 6.23
C ALA A 13 11.20 -42.81 6.73
N VAL A 14 10.82 -41.95 5.80
CA VAL A 14 10.01 -40.77 6.10
C VAL A 14 8.68 -41.28 6.67
N PRO A 15 8.29 -40.89 7.90
CA PRO A 15 7.01 -41.32 8.46
C PRO A 15 5.88 -40.83 7.56
N PRO A 16 4.84 -41.65 7.34
CA PRO A 16 3.70 -41.25 6.53
C PRO A 16 3.13 -39.94 7.10
N GLY A 17 3.03 -38.93 6.25
CA GLY A 17 2.59 -37.59 6.63
C GLY A 17 1.33 -37.63 7.45
N GLY A 18 1.39 -37.05 8.65
CA GLY A 18 0.20 -36.83 9.48
C GLY A 18 -0.88 -36.11 8.65
N PRO A 19 -2.15 -36.19 9.04
CA PRO A 19 -3.27 -35.64 8.26
C PRO A 19 -2.97 -34.18 7.90
N ALA A 20 -2.97 -33.87 6.60
CA ALA A 20 -2.75 -32.54 6.08
C ALA A 20 -3.72 -31.60 6.79
N VAL A 21 -3.18 -30.65 7.57
CA VAL A 21 -4.00 -29.64 8.26
C VAL A 21 -4.76 -28.88 7.16
N PRO A 22 -6.11 -28.84 7.17
CA PRO A 22 -6.87 -28.17 6.15
C PRO A 22 -6.44 -26.70 6.13
N GLY A 23 -5.73 -26.29 5.07
CA GLY A 23 -5.43 -24.88 4.83
C GLY A 23 -6.73 -24.09 4.65
N LEU A 24 -6.68 -22.77 4.79
CA LEU A 24 -7.84 -21.91 4.53
C LEU A 24 -8.44 -22.21 3.17
N GLY A 25 -9.74 -22.50 3.15
CA GLY A 25 -10.48 -22.70 1.91
C GLY A 25 -10.61 -21.38 1.11
N ARG A 26 -10.87 -21.48 -0.19
CA ARG A 26 -11.02 -20.30 -1.07
C ARG A 26 -12.04 -19.29 -0.51
N ARG A 27 -13.17 -19.74 0.03
CA ARG A 27 -14.20 -18.86 0.64
C ARG A 27 -13.64 -18.05 1.80
N GLN A 28 -12.81 -18.64 2.65
CA GLN A 28 -12.22 -17.97 3.81
C GLN A 28 -11.18 -16.93 3.37
N VAL A 29 -10.38 -17.21 2.35
CA VAL A 29 -9.44 -16.25 1.76
C VAL A 29 -10.20 -15.04 1.17
N HIS A 30 -11.31 -15.28 0.46
CA HIS A 30 -12.15 -14.19 -0.06
C HIS A 30 -12.83 -13.40 1.07
N ALA A 31 -13.23 -14.04 2.15
CA ALA A 31 -13.78 -13.36 3.32
C ALA A 31 -12.74 -12.42 3.98
N VAL A 32 -11.50 -12.87 4.12
CA VAL A 32 -10.38 -12.02 4.61
C VAL A 32 -10.11 -10.88 3.63
N ALA A 33 -10.12 -11.14 2.32
CA ALA A 33 -9.97 -10.10 1.30
C ALA A 33 -11.14 -9.10 1.33
N GLY A 34 -12.35 -9.55 1.61
CA GLY A 34 -13.52 -8.70 1.86
C GLY A 34 -13.33 -7.81 3.10
N CYS A 35 -12.85 -8.36 4.22
CA CYS A 35 -12.50 -7.56 5.40
C CYS A 35 -11.42 -6.51 5.08
N TYR A 36 -10.44 -6.90 4.28
CA TYR A 36 -9.36 -6.00 3.87
C TYR A 36 -9.89 -4.89 2.95
N PHE A 37 -10.74 -5.22 1.97
CA PHE A 37 -11.42 -4.25 1.11
C PHE A 37 -12.19 -3.23 1.95
N VAL A 38 -13.02 -3.71 2.87
CA VAL A 38 -13.85 -2.87 3.74
C VAL A 38 -13.00 -1.93 4.60
N ALA A 39 -11.93 -2.46 5.21
CA ALA A 39 -11.01 -1.63 5.98
C ALA A 39 -10.28 -0.61 5.11
N SER A 40 -9.87 -1.00 3.89
CA SER A 40 -9.24 -0.10 2.91
C SER A 40 -10.21 0.98 2.44
N PHE A 41 -11.45 0.60 2.14
CA PHE A 41 -12.52 1.52 1.72
C PHE A 41 -12.73 2.60 2.78
N ALA A 42 -12.90 2.18 4.03
CA ALA A 42 -13.13 3.09 5.13
C ALA A 42 -11.90 3.98 5.42
N ALA A 43 -10.69 3.40 5.40
CA ALA A 43 -9.47 4.12 5.76
C ALA A 43 -8.92 5.02 4.63
N LEU A 44 -9.19 4.73 3.37
CA LEU A 44 -8.59 5.39 2.21
C LEU A 44 -9.58 6.29 1.43
N GLY A 45 -10.88 6.16 1.69
CA GLY A 45 -11.91 6.90 0.96
C GLY A 45 -12.07 8.35 1.37
N LEU A 46 -11.94 8.64 2.66
CA LEU A 46 -12.15 9.97 3.23
C LEU A 46 -10.91 10.88 3.24
N PRO A 47 -9.67 10.39 3.40
CA PRO A 47 -8.49 11.26 3.43
C PRO A 47 -8.35 12.21 2.24
N PRO A 48 -8.75 11.89 1.00
CA PRO A 48 -8.75 12.85 -0.11
C PRO A 48 -9.62 14.10 0.13
N PHE A 49 -10.66 13.97 0.98
CA PHE A 49 -11.61 15.05 1.30
C PHE A 49 -11.23 15.85 2.55
N LEU A 50 -10.01 15.68 3.10
CA LEU A 50 -9.56 16.41 4.30
C LEU A 50 -9.68 17.93 4.12
N THR A 51 -9.41 18.46 2.91
CA THR A 51 -9.56 19.89 2.62
C THR A 51 -11.02 20.37 2.65
N GLU A 52 -11.99 19.47 2.53
CA GLU A 52 -13.42 19.76 2.70
C GLU A 52 -13.91 19.55 4.14
N ILE A 53 -13.24 18.68 4.89
CA ILE A 53 -13.58 18.34 6.29
C ILE A 53 -13.08 19.42 7.23
N LEU A 54 -11.83 19.86 7.09
CA LEU A 54 -11.14 20.72 8.05
C LEU A 54 -11.76 22.10 8.24
N PRO A 55 -12.30 22.79 7.21
CA PRO A 55 -12.98 24.06 7.40
C PRO A 55 -14.13 23.99 8.40
N GLY A 56 -14.90 22.89 8.40
CA GLY A 56 -15.99 22.64 9.35
C GLY A 56 -15.51 22.37 10.79
N LEU A 57 -14.23 22.07 10.98
CA LEU A 57 -13.59 21.79 12.27
C LEU A 57 -12.75 22.98 12.81
N GLY A 58 -12.79 24.13 12.10
CA GLY A 58 -12.12 25.37 12.52
C GLY A 58 -10.81 25.68 11.76
N ASP A 59 -10.30 24.79 10.91
CA ASP A 59 -9.16 25.07 10.02
C ASP A 59 -9.64 25.51 8.63
N ARG A 60 -10.05 26.79 8.52
CA ARG A 60 -10.62 27.36 7.29
C ARG A 60 -9.69 27.22 6.06
N GLY A 61 -8.39 27.23 6.25
CA GLY A 61 -7.39 27.10 5.19
C GLY A 61 -6.96 25.68 4.90
N ALA A 62 -7.52 24.68 5.61
CA ALA A 62 -7.15 23.27 5.52
C ALA A 62 -5.63 23.02 5.59
N ARG A 63 -4.91 23.82 6.37
CA ARG A 63 -3.44 23.80 6.50
C ARG A 63 -2.93 22.46 7.03
N TRP A 64 -3.73 21.84 7.89
CA TRP A 64 -3.38 20.57 8.55
C TRP A 64 -3.63 19.33 7.69
N ALA A 65 -4.25 19.46 6.48
CA ALA A 65 -4.64 18.31 5.68
C ALA A 65 -3.48 17.34 5.38
N GLY A 66 -2.32 17.85 4.97
CA GLY A 66 -1.15 17.02 4.70
C GLY A 66 -0.61 16.31 5.93
N LEU A 67 -0.59 16.99 7.10
CA LEU A 67 -0.16 16.38 8.37
C LEU A 67 -1.18 15.36 8.86
N LEU A 68 -2.47 15.66 8.81
CA LEU A 68 -3.52 14.75 9.26
C LEU A 68 -3.62 13.51 8.36
N TYR A 69 -3.27 13.65 7.08
CA TYR A 69 -3.21 12.52 6.15
C TYR A 69 -2.23 11.43 6.62
N ILE A 70 -1.09 11.81 7.21
CA ILE A 70 -0.06 10.86 7.65
C ILE A 70 -0.25 10.31 9.06
N VAL A 71 -1.06 10.96 9.90
CA VAL A 71 -1.25 10.58 11.31
C VAL A 71 -1.58 9.09 11.49
N PRO A 72 -2.58 8.50 10.81
CA PRO A 72 -2.88 7.08 10.96
C PRO A 72 -1.73 6.17 10.55
N THR A 73 -1.00 6.52 9.49
CA THR A 73 0.13 5.74 8.99
C THR A 73 1.32 5.78 9.97
N LEU A 74 1.62 6.97 10.49
CA LEU A 74 2.71 7.17 11.45
C LEU A 74 2.46 6.39 12.74
N PHE A 75 1.30 6.58 13.37
CA PHE A 75 0.98 5.90 14.62
C PHE A 75 0.79 4.39 14.42
N GLY A 76 0.22 3.97 13.29
CA GLY A 76 0.13 2.55 12.93
C GLY A 76 1.49 1.89 12.79
N GLY A 77 2.46 2.60 12.19
CA GLY A 77 3.85 2.13 12.09
C GLY A 77 4.54 2.02 13.44
N LEU A 78 4.38 3.01 14.32
CA LEU A 78 4.98 3.01 15.65
C LEU A 78 4.49 1.86 16.53
N VAL A 79 3.20 1.53 16.46
CA VAL A 79 2.62 0.46 17.29
C VAL A 79 2.63 -0.92 16.64
N ALA A 80 2.99 -1.03 15.37
CA ALA A 80 2.99 -2.30 14.64
C ALA A 80 3.81 -3.42 15.33
N PRO A 81 5.03 -3.16 15.87
CA PRO A 81 5.79 -4.20 16.58
C PRO A 81 5.09 -4.71 17.85
N LEU A 82 4.37 -3.83 18.55
CA LEU A 82 3.59 -4.20 19.74
C LEU A 82 2.46 -5.17 19.34
N TRP A 83 1.69 -4.80 18.32
CA TRP A 83 0.58 -5.63 17.86
C TRP A 83 1.05 -6.94 17.25
N GLY A 84 2.22 -6.98 16.62
CA GLY A 84 2.85 -8.22 16.15
C GLY A 84 3.12 -9.20 17.29
N ARG A 85 3.73 -8.72 18.39
CA ARG A 85 3.98 -9.54 19.60
C ARG A 85 2.69 -10.03 20.27
N LEU A 86 1.67 -9.16 20.33
CA LEU A 86 0.37 -9.53 20.86
C LEU A 86 -0.33 -10.57 19.99
N ALA A 87 -0.17 -10.50 18.65
CA ALA A 87 -0.71 -11.50 17.72
C ALA A 87 -0.12 -12.87 17.96
N ASP A 88 1.17 -12.94 18.24
CA ASP A 88 1.85 -14.19 18.51
C ASP A 88 1.43 -14.78 19.87
N ARG A 89 1.05 -13.93 20.84
CA ARG A 89 0.63 -14.37 22.19
C ARG A 89 -0.86 -14.72 22.26
N PHE A 90 -1.74 -13.90 21.71
CA PHE A 90 -3.20 -13.99 21.90
C PHE A 90 -3.95 -14.61 20.72
N GLY A 91 -3.29 -14.83 19.60
CA GLY A 91 -3.87 -15.38 18.38
C GLY A 91 -4.16 -14.30 17.32
N ARG A 92 -4.01 -14.69 16.07
CA ARG A 92 -4.06 -13.76 14.92
C ARG A 92 -5.48 -13.32 14.55
N LYS A 93 -6.47 -14.22 14.72
CA LYS A 93 -7.88 -13.90 14.52
C LYS A 93 -8.36 -12.85 15.52
N LYS A 94 -8.05 -13.03 16.81
CA LYS A 94 -8.44 -12.07 17.87
C LYS A 94 -7.88 -10.71 17.61
N LEU A 95 -6.63 -10.63 17.10
CA LEU A 95 -6.00 -9.37 16.77
C LEU A 95 -6.61 -8.70 15.55
N LEU A 96 -6.99 -9.48 14.53
CA LEU A 96 -7.68 -8.96 13.36
C LEU A 96 -9.08 -8.44 13.74
N LEU A 97 -9.81 -9.16 14.60
CA LEU A 97 -11.09 -8.71 15.15
C LEU A 97 -10.95 -7.39 15.92
N ARG A 98 -9.95 -7.31 16.81
CA ARG A 98 -9.63 -6.08 17.56
C ARG A 98 -9.33 -4.92 16.60
N ALA A 99 -8.58 -5.15 15.52
CA ALA A 99 -8.25 -4.12 14.55
C ALA A 99 -9.48 -3.55 13.85
N GLN A 100 -10.46 -4.39 13.50
CA GLN A 100 -11.74 -3.94 12.93
C GLN A 100 -12.56 -3.14 13.94
N LEU A 101 -12.69 -3.62 15.16
CA LEU A 101 -13.43 -2.91 16.23
C LEU A 101 -12.77 -1.58 16.58
N GLY A 102 -11.43 -1.55 16.65
CA GLY A 102 -10.67 -0.33 16.87
C GLY A 102 -10.83 0.69 15.74
N LEU A 103 -10.85 0.22 14.49
CA LEU A 103 -11.12 1.08 13.33
C LEU A 103 -12.53 1.66 13.37
N ALA A 104 -13.53 0.85 13.72
CA ALA A 104 -14.92 1.31 13.89
C ALA A 104 -15.04 2.38 14.96
N ALA A 105 -14.44 2.15 16.15
CA ALA A 105 -14.46 3.11 17.23
C ALA A 105 -13.77 4.43 16.84
N ALA A 106 -12.63 4.37 16.18
CA ALA A 106 -11.93 5.54 15.69
C ALA A 106 -12.75 6.33 14.67
N PHE A 107 -13.47 5.65 13.79
CA PHE A 107 -14.33 6.28 12.79
C PHE A 107 -15.57 6.92 13.40
N LEU A 108 -16.21 6.28 14.36
CA LEU A 108 -17.29 6.91 15.13
C LEU A 108 -16.79 8.18 15.79
N PHE A 109 -15.65 8.12 16.45
CA PHE A 109 -15.06 9.28 17.11
C PHE A 109 -14.70 10.38 16.11
N ALA A 110 -14.13 10.03 14.95
CA ALA A 110 -13.82 11.00 13.89
C ALA A 110 -15.09 11.70 13.36
N GLY A 111 -16.16 10.95 13.14
CA GLY A 111 -17.42 11.50 12.62
C GLY A 111 -18.18 12.39 13.61
N TRP A 112 -17.86 12.31 14.90
CA TRP A 112 -18.42 13.15 15.97
C TRP A 112 -17.48 14.24 16.46
N ALA A 113 -16.27 14.31 15.91
CA ALA A 113 -15.33 15.35 16.25
C ALA A 113 -15.90 16.75 15.93
N ASP A 114 -15.68 17.72 16.80
CA ASP A 114 -16.17 19.09 16.68
C ASP A 114 -15.02 20.12 16.45
N SER A 115 -13.78 19.64 16.50
CA SER A 115 -12.58 20.45 16.38
C SER A 115 -11.45 19.68 15.69
N VAL A 116 -10.46 20.40 15.15
CA VAL A 116 -9.25 19.80 14.60
C VAL A 116 -8.55 18.92 15.63
N ALA A 117 -8.55 19.32 16.90
CA ALA A 117 -7.89 18.56 17.98
C ALA A 117 -8.57 17.20 18.22
N THR A 118 -9.91 17.17 18.37
CA THR A 118 -10.68 15.94 18.57
C THR A 118 -10.62 15.03 17.34
N PHE A 119 -10.65 15.61 16.15
CA PHE A 119 -10.46 14.87 14.89
C PHE A 119 -9.05 14.27 14.79
N THR A 120 -8.02 15.03 15.17
CA THR A 120 -6.63 14.51 15.24
C THR A 120 -6.52 13.35 16.22
N ALA A 121 -7.13 13.45 17.40
CA ALA A 121 -7.16 12.37 18.38
C ALA A 121 -7.83 11.11 17.81
N ALA A 122 -8.91 11.26 17.04
CA ALA A 122 -9.57 10.15 16.36
C ALA A 122 -8.66 9.50 15.30
N LEU A 123 -7.90 10.29 14.53
CA LEU A 123 -6.94 9.76 13.55
C LEU A 123 -5.73 9.07 14.22
N VAL A 124 -5.27 9.57 15.37
CA VAL A 124 -4.27 8.88 16.21
C VAL A 124 -4.83 7.54 16.67
N LEU A 125 -6.06 7.54 17.19
CA LEU A 125 -6.76 6.32 17.61
C LEU A 125 -6.90 5.32 16.45
N GLN A 126 -7.24 5.81 15.25
CA GLN A 126 -7.26 5.00 14.01
C GLN A 126 -5.91 4.33 13.74
N GLY A 127 -4.82 5.07 13.86
CA GLY A 127 -3.46 4.52 13.70
C GLY A 127 -3.12 3.49 14.76
N VAL A 128 -3.36 3.81 16.03
CA VAL A 128 -3.03 2.95 17.17
C VAL A 128 -3.88 1.68 17.19
N LEU A 129 -5.19 1.80 17.06
CA LEU A 129 -6.12 0.66 17.17
C LEU A 129 -6.35 -0.04 15.83
N GLY A 130 -6.10 0.60 14.69
CA GLY A 130 -6.24 -0.01 13.37
C GLY A 130 -5.23 -1.13 13.14
N GLY A 131 -4.49 -1.08 12.02
CA GLY A 131 -3.51 -2.12 11.70
C GLY A 131 -4.13 -3.35 11.05
N THR A 132 -5.35 -3.22 10.51
CA THR A 132 -6.07 -4.28 9.79
C THR A 132 -5.25 -4.86 8.65
N PHE A 133 -4.45 -4.05 7.96
CA PHE A 133 -3.61 -4.49 6.85
C PHE A 133 -2.54 -5.49 7.31
N ALA A 134 -1.76 -5.15 8.33
CA ALA A 134 -0.75 -6.04 8.89
C ALA A 134 -1.39 -7.29 9.54
N ALA A 135 -2.51 -7.12 10.24
CA ALA A 135 -3.23 -8.21 10.89
C ALA A 135 -3.79 -9.22 9.86
N SER A 136 -4.37 -8.74 8.74
CA SER A 136 -4.89 -9.60 7.66
C SER A 136 -3.78 -10.37 6.97
N ASN A 137 -2.69 -9.71 6.62
CA ASN A 137 -1.53 -10.35 6.00
C ASN A 137 -0.91 -11.39 6.94
N GLY A 138 -0.79 -11.06 8.24
CA GLY A 138 -0.33 -11.99 9.27
C GLY A 138 -1.24 -13.19 9.48
N TYR A 139 -2.55 -13.01 9.39
CA TYR A 139 -3.54 -14.09 9.46
C TYR A 139 -3.37 -15.05 8.28
N LEU A 140 -3.25 -14.53 7.05
CA LEU A 140 -3.05 -15.34 5.84
C LEU A 140 -1.70 -16.06 5.86
N ALA A 141 -0.62 -15.39 6.25
CA ALA A 141 0.71 -15.97 6.34
C ALA A 141 0.83 -17.08 7.42
N ALA A 142 -0.03 -17.08 8.42
CA ALA A 142 -0.10 -18.15 9.41
C ALA A 142 -0.83 -19.40 8.91
N ALA A 143 -1.65 -19.27 7.87
CA ALA A 143 -2.56 -20.31 7.40
C ALA A 143 -2.23 -20.83 6.00
N LEU A 144 -1.42 -20.11 5.23
CA LEU A 144 -1.08 -20.41 3.84
C LEU A 144 0.42 -20.29 3.60
N GLU A 145 0.94 -21.13 2.70
CA GLU A 145 2.34 -21.12 2.30
C GLU A 145 2.50 -21.12 0.77
N GLY A 146 3.68 -20.78 0.30
CA GLY A 146 4.07 -20.89 -1.11
C GLY A 146 3.14 -20.14 -2.07
N PRO A 147 2.78 -20.75 -3.22
CA PRO A 147 1.95 -20.10 -4.25
C PRO A 147 0.54 -19.71 -3.78
N ALA A 148 -0.01 -20.41 -2.76
CA ALA A 148 -1.32 -20.09 -2.19
C ALA A 148 -1.29 -18.77 -1.41
N LEU A 149 -0.26 -18.55 -0.59
CA LEU A 149 -0.03 -17.31 0.12
C LEU A 149 0.20 -16.15 -0.86
N SER A 150 1.04 -16.34 -1.88
CA SER A 150 1.31 -15.31 -2.90
C SER A 150 0.02 -14.86 -3.59
N ARG A 151 -0.83 -15.79 -4.01
CA ARG A 151 -2.14 -15.47 -4.62
C ARG A 151 -3.08 -14.73 -3.67
N ALA A 152 -3.10 -15.13 -2.39
CA ALA A 152 -3.91 -14.46 -1.38
C ALA A 152 -3.43 -13.02 -1.15
N LEU A 153 -2.14 -12.78 -1.02
CA LEU A 153 -1.56 -11.43 -0.87
C LEU A 153 -1.82 -10.55 -2.10
N THR A 154 -1.76 -11.13 -3.32
CA THR A 154 -2.13 -10.41 -4.55
C THR A 154 -3.60 -10.01 -4.54
N LEU A 155 -4.50 -10.88 -4.08
CA LEU A 155 -5.92 -10.56 -3.93
C LEU A 155 -6.13 -9.41 -2.91
N MET A 156 -5.36 -9.39 -1.81
CA MET A 156 -5.39 -8.30 -0.83
C MET A 156 -4.99 -6.97 -1.47
N GLN A 157 -3.92 -6.94 -2.25
CA GLN A 157 -3.50 -5.72 -2.97
C GLN A 157 -4.56 -5.25 -3.97
N GLY A 158 -5.16 -6.17 -4.72
CA GLY A 158 -6.28 -5.87 -5.62
C GLY A 158 -7.48 -5.27 -4.87
N SER A 159 -7.80 -5.82 -3.70
CA SER A 159 -8.87 -5.32 -2.83
C SER A 159 -8.61 -3.88 -2.36
N ALA A 160 -7.38 -3.56 -1.95
CA ALA A 160 -6.99 -2.19 -1.57
C ALA A 160 -7.12 -1.21 -2.75
N ARG A 161 -6.70 -1.62 -3.95
CA ARG A 161 -6.82 -0.78 -5.15
C ARG A 161 -8.27 -0.56 -5.56
N ALA A 162 -9.10 -1.59 -5.50
CA ALA A 162 -10.54 -1.46 -5.73
C ALA A 162 -11.19 -0.51 -4.71
N ALA A 163 -10.75 -0.54 -3.44
CA ALA A 163 -11.20 0.39 -2.43
C ALA A 163 -10.80 1.84 -2.74
N LEU A 164 -9.56 2.08 -3.20
CA LEU A 164 -9.09 3.41 -3.63
C LEU A 164 -9.84 3.95 -4.85
N VAL A 165 -10.46 3.08 -5.65
CA VAL A 165 -11.34 3.49 -6.75
C VAL A 165 -12.75 3.80 -6.23
N LEU A 166 -13.35 2.85 -5.51
CA LEU A 166 -14.77 2.94 -5.17
C LEU A 166 -15.05 3.94 -4.04
N ALA A 167 -14.15 4.02 -3.05
CA ALA A 167 -14.43 4.80 -1.85
C ALA A 167 -14.52 6.32 -2.12
N PRO A 168 -13.59 6.98 -2.83
CA PRO A 168 -13.73 8.40 -3.13
C PRO A 168 -14.95 8.73 -3.99
N ILE A 169 -15.35 7.81 -4.89
CA ILE A 169 -16.56 7.97 -5.71
C ILE A 169 -17.80 7.93 -4.81
N VAL A 170 -17.89 6.94 -3.93
CA VAL A 170 -19.03 6.81 -3.00
C VAL A 170 -19.08 8.00 -2.04
N VAL A 171 -17.94 8.40 -1.47
CA VAL A 171 -17.87 9.58 -0.59
C VAL A 171 -18.33 10.84 -1.33
N GLY A 172 -17.84 11.04 -2.55
CA GLY A 172 -18.24 12.17 -3.38
C GLY A 172 -19.73 12.14 -3.75
N THR A 173 -20.28 10.95 -4.04
CA THR A 173 -21.71 10.77 -4.33
C THR A 173 -22.59 11.12 -3.13
N LEU A 174 -22.17 10.73 -1.93
CA LEU A 174 -22.93 10.98 -0.70
C LEU A 174 -22.79 12.40 -0.17
N SER A 175 -21.78 13.14 -0.60
CA SER A 175 -21.44 14.48 -0.08
C SER A 175 -22.57 15.53 -0.18
N PRO A 176 -23.49 15.51 -1.18
CA PRO A 176 -24.63 16.43 -1.18
C PRO A 176 -25.62 16.23 -0.04
N TRP A 177 -25.73 15.01 0.50
CA TRP A 177 -26.68 14.67 1.56
C TRP A 177 -26.00 14.55 2.94
N LEU A 178 -24.73 14.15 2.95
CA LEU A 178 -23.99 13.90 4.17
C LEU A 178 -22.55 14.38 4.01
N SER A 179 -22.16 15.39 4.78
CA SER A 179 -20.80 15.96 4.70
C SER A 179 -19.74 14.86 4.84
N PRO A 180 -18.60 14.97 4.12
CA PRO A 180 -17.52 13.98 4.22
C PRO A 180 -17.06 13.71 5.66
N HIS A 181 -17.11 14.71 6.53
CA HIS A 181 -16.80 14.56 7.95
C HIS A 181 -17.76 13.56 8.63
N ARG A 182 -19.07 13.73 8.47
CA ARG A 182 -20.07 12.84 9.09
C ARG A 182 -20.09 11.45 8.45
N GLN A 183 -19.60 11.31 7.23
CA GLN A 183 -19.46 10.01 6.58
C GLN A 183 -18.46 9.10 7.31
N TYR A 184 -17.52 9.63 8.13
CA TYR A 184 -16.70 8.80 9.01
C TYR A 184 -17.55 7.94 9.92
N ALA A 185 -18.57 8.51 10.61
CA ALA A 185 -19.46 7.75 11.48
C ALA A 185 -20.27 6.70 10.70
N LEU A 186 -20.77 7.05 9.50
CA LEU A 186 -21.47 6.09 8.64
C LEU A 186 -20.56 4.93 8.23
N LEU A 187 -19.33 5.22 7.82
CA LEU A 187 -18.37 4.21 7.36
C LEU A 187 -17.89 3.30 8.50
N ALA A 188 -18.12 3.65 9.77
CA ALA A 188 -17.84 2.77 10.91
C ALA A 188 -18.66 1.46 10.86
N VAL A 189 -19.80 1.46 10.17
CA VAL A 189 -20.63 0.26 9.96
C VAL A 189 -19.86 -0.82 9.20
N LEU A 190 -18.97 -0.43 8.28
CA LEU A 190 -18.21 -1.36 7.46
C LEU A 190 -17.23 -2.23 8.26
N PRO A 191 -16.33 -1.68 9.09
CA PRO A 191 -15.46 -2.50 9.93
C PRO A 191 -16.23 -3.25 11.03
N LEU A 192 -17.40 -2.77 11.48
CA LEU A 192 -18.27 -3.54 12.35
C LEU A 192 -18.82 -4.77 11.65
N ALA A 193 -19.32 -4.64 10.42
CA ALA A 193 -19.78 -5.77 9.62
C ALA A 193 -18.64 -6.76 9.35
N ALA A 194 -17.43 -6.27 9.04
CA ALA A 194 -16.24 -7.10 8.89
C ALA A 194 -15.88 -7.82 10.21
N ALA A 195 -16.02 -7.17 11.36
CA ALA A 195 -15.80 -7.80 12.66
C ALA A 195 -16.78 -8.95 12.90
N VAL A 196 -18.07 -8.75 12.60
CA VAL A 196 -19.09 -9.82 12.68
C VAL A 196 -18.72 -10.99 11.75
N MET A 197 -18.36 -10.73 10.50
CA MET A 197 -17.93 -11.78 9.55
C MET A 197 -16.71 -12.55 10.06
N LEU A 198 -15.76 -11.88 10.71
CA LEU A 198 -14.57 -12.50 11.28
C LEU A 198 -14.87 -13.47 12.42
N THR A 199 -15.98 -13.31 13.16
CA THR A 199 -16.35 -14.24 14.22
C THR A 199 -16.56 -15.65 13.70
N VAL A 200 -17.03 -15.80 12.46
CA VAL A 200 -17.33 -17.08 11.80
C VAL A 200 -16.07 -17.74 11.20
N LEU A 201 -14.98 -16.99 11.00
CA LEU A 201 -13.74 -17.53 10.45
C LEU A 201 -12.98 -18.40 11.48
N PRO A 202 -12.30 -19.48 11.05
CA PRO A 202 -11.50 -20.31 11.96
C PRO A 202 -10.28 -19.55 12.49
N GLU A 203 -9.81 -19.91 13.70
CA GLU A 203 -8.50 -19.47 14.18
C GLU A 203 -7.43 -20.22 13.35
N PRO A 204 -6.48 -19.53 12.70
CA PRO A 204 -5.39 -20.20 12.00
C PRO A 204 -4.55 -20.93 13.06
N ARG A 205 -4.49 -22.26 12.96
CA ARG A 205 -3.57 -23.06 13.78
C ARG A 205 -2.16 -22.67 13.39
N ARG A 206 -1.30 -22.41 14.38
CA ARG A 206 0.13 -22.25 14.14
C ARG A 206 0.59 -23.45 13.31
N ALA A 207 1.01 -23.25 12.09
CA ALA A 207 1.88 -24.20 11.42
C ALA A 207 3.03 -24.44 12.40
N GLY A 208 3.19 -25.69 12.87
CA GLY A 208 4.13 -26.03 13.93
C GLY A 208 5.47 -25.37 13.62
N ALA A 209 6.19 -25.00 14.66
CA ALA A 209 7.51 -24.39 14.61
C ALA A 209 8.56 -25.35 14.00
N HIS A 210 8.31 -25.77 12.77
CA HIS A 210 9.22 -26.56 11.94
C HIS A 210 9.81 -25.58 10.92
N GLY A 211 10.99 -25.09 11.24
CA GLY A 211 11.83 -24.39 10.28
C GLY A 211 12.17 -22.94 10.62
N ALA A 212 12.56 -22.65 11.88
CA ALA A 212 13.72 -21.78 12.04
C ALA A 212 14.94 -22.62 11.58
N GLY A 213 14.89 -23.11 10.35
CA GLY A 213 16.04 -23.68 9.68
C GLY A 213 17.07 -22.56 9.60
N THR A 214 18.16 -22.75 10.31
CA THR A 214 19.42 -22.06 10.09
C THR A 214 19.63 -21.92 8.59
N ALA A 215 19.37 -20.72 8.06
CA ALA A 215 19.76 -20.38 6.71
C ALA A 215 21.28 -20.54 6.68
N GLY A 216 21.73 -21.61 6.00
CA GLY A 216 23.14 -21.88 5.79
C GLY A 216 23.81 -20.62 5.28
N ALA A 217 24.98 -20.35 5.84
CA ALA A 217 25.81 -19.23 5.45
C ALA A 217 26.10 -19.31 3.95
N ASP A 218 25.52 -18.38 3.18
CA ASP A 218 25.84 -18.19 1.77
C ASP A 218 27.27 -17.67 1.60
N PRO A 219 28.00 -18.15 0.59
CA PRO A 219 29.37 -17.70 0.34
C PRO A 219 29.38 -16.20 0.03
N ALA A 220 30.27 -15.47 0.67
CA ALA A 220 30.36 -14.01 0.76
C ALA A 220 30.46 -13.22 -0.58
N GLY A 221 30.51 -13.90 -1.72
CA GLY A 221 30.66 -13.30 -3.04
C GLY A 221 29.36 -12.83 -3.71
N SER A 222 28.26 -13.62 -3.60
CA SER A 222 26.96 -13.28 -4.19
C SER A 222 26.19 -12.25 -3.36
N ALA A 223 26.49 -12.13 -2.06
CA ALA A 223 25.81 -11.23 -1.12
C ALA A 223 26.05 -9.74 -1.40
N ARG A 224 27.16 -9.32 -2.02
CA ARG A 224 27.47 -7.90 -2.27
C ARG A 224 26.70 -7.31 -3.44
N GLY A 225 26.62 -8.02 -4.58
CA GLY A 225 25.87 -7.57 -5.76
C GLY A 225 24.36 -7.43 -5.48
N ASN A 226 23.83 -8.36 -4.71
CA ASN A 226 22.41 -8.45 -4.37
C ASN A 226 21.98 -7.39 -3.32
N ARG A 227 22.87 -6.92 -2.45
CA ARG A 227 22.59 -5.82 -1.48
C ARG A 227 22.44 -4.46 -2.17
N GLY A 228 23.22 -4.19 -3.21
CA GLY A 228 23.14 -2.94 -3.99
C GLY A 228 21.80 -2.83 -4.73
N THR A 229 21.35 -3.93 -5.33
CA THR A 229 20.06 -4.02 -6.03
C THR A 229 18.88 -3.81 -5.08
N LEU A 230 18.92 -4.43 -3.91
CA LEU A 230 17.88 -4.25 -2.90
C LEU A 230 17.79 -2.80 -2.40
N ARG A 231 18.93 -2.16 -2.10
CA ARG A 231 18.94 -0.75 -1.67
C ARG A 231 18.37 0.17 -2.74
N ALA A 232 18.71 -0.08 -4.01
CA ALA A 232 18.15 0.69 -5.12
C ALA A 232 16.63 0.49 -5.26
N LEU A 233 16.14 -0.73 -5.11
CA LEU A 233 14.70 -1.02 -5.12
C LEU A 233 13.96 -0.31 -3.98
N LEU A 234 14.50 -0.37 -2.75
CA LEU A 234 13.90 0.29 -1.59
C LEU A 234 13.90 1.81 -1.73
N ALA A 235 14.97 2.39 -2.29
CA ALA A 235 15.02 3.82 -2.59
C ALA A 235 14.00 4.21 -3.68
N LEU A 236 13.86 3.40 -4.75
CA LEU A 236 12.86 3.62 -5.79
C LEU A 236 11.43 3.52 -5.24
N GLU A 237 11.16 2.56 -4.35
CA GLU A 237 9.85 2.41 -3.69
C GLU A 237 9.52 3.67 -2.86
N PHE A 238 10.45 4.11 -2.02
CA PHE A 238 10.30 5.33 -1.22
C PHE A 238 9.99 6.55 -2.10
N VAL A 239 10.81 6.78 -3.13
CA VAL A 239 10.69 7.94 -4.02
C VAL A 239 9.43 7.87 -4.87
N PHE A 240 9.03 6.67 -5.29
CA PHE A 240 7.81 6.47 -6.08
C PHE A 240 6.57 6.81 -5.26
N VAL A 241 6.48 6.30 -4.04
CA VAL A 241 5.37 6.60 -3.14
C VAL A 241 5.37 8.09 -2.79
N LEU A 242 6.52 8.67 -2.48
CA LEU A 242 6.66 10.09 -2.20
C LEU A 242 6.13 10.93 -3.38
N SER A 243 6.57 10.66 -4.61
CA SER A 243 6.19 11.44 -5.80
C SER A 243 4.71 11.29 -6.20
N THR A 244 4.10 10.14 -5.93
CA THR A 244 2.70 9.87 -6.31
C THR A 244 1.70 10.29 -5.24
N VAL A 245 2.04 10.13 -3.96
CA VAL A 245 1.13 10.37 -2.83
C VAL A 245 1.13 11.84 -2.38
N VAL A 246 2.18 12.60 -2.68
CA VAL A 246 2.31 14.00 -2.26
C VAL A 246 1.13 14.88 -2.69
N SER A 247 0.48 14.59 -3.79
CA SER A 247 -0.69 15.32 -4.28
C SER A 247 -2.01 14.98 -3.56
N PHE A 248 -2.08 13.83 -2.88
CA PHE A 248 -3.35 13.28 -2.39
C PHE A 248 -4.12 14.21 -1.44
N PRO A 249 -3.49 14.85 -0.43
CA PRO A 249 -4.22 15.66 0.53
C PRO A 249 -4.87 16.92 -0.06
N TYR A 250 -4.30 17.46 -1.14
CA TYR A 250 -4.71 18.75 -1.70
C TYR A 250 -5.26 18.68 -3.14
N LEU A 251 -5.39 17.49 -3.71
CA LEU A 251 -5.88 17.32 -5.08
C LEU A 251 -7.29 17.89 -5.27
N ILE A 252 -8.20 17.61 -4.32
CA ILE A 252 -9.58 18.08 -4.42
C ILE A 252 -9.65 19.61 -4.32
N SER A 253 -8.82 20.20 -3.45
CA SER A 253 -8.68 21.67 -3.35
C SER A 253 -8.21 22.26 -4.68
N LEU A 254 -7.18 21.68 -5.29
CA LEU A 254 -6.67 22.12 -6.59
C LEU A 254 -7.72 22.00 -7.69
N VAL A 255 -8.45 20.89 -7.75
CA VAL A 255 -9.51 20.69 -8.76
C VAL A 255 -10.58 21.79 -8.64
N LYS A 256 -11.01 22.12 -7.42
CA LYS A 256 -12.01 23.17 -7.19
C LYS A 256 -11.51 24.58 -7.50
N GLU A 257 -10.21 24.81 -7.28
CA GLU A 257 -9.57 26.09 -7.62
C GLU A 257 -9.47 26.27 -9.14
N ARG A 258 -9.06 25.23 -9.87
CA ARG A 258 -8.85 25.29 -11.33
C ARG A 258 -10.13 25.15 -12.14
N ILE A 259 -11.12 24.43 -11.60
CA ILE A 259 -12.44 24.23 -12.25
C ILE A 259 -13.52 24.58 -11.22
N PRO A 260 -13.84 25.88 -11.06
CA PRO A 260 -14.90 26.33 -10.15
C PRO A 260 -16.23 25.62 -10.46
N GLY A 261 -16.99 25.27 -9.41
CA GLY A 261 -18.26 24.54 -9.55
C GLY A 261 -18.13 23.03 -9.66
N THR A 262 -16.92 22.47 -9.63
CA THR A 262 -16.73 21.02 -9.62
C THR A 262 -17.30 20.40 -8.34
N GLY A 263 -18.26 19.47 -8.51
CA GLY A 263 -18.87 18.73 -7.40
C GLY A 263 -17.94 17.67 -6.79
N ALA A 264 -18.24 17.24 -5.56
CA ALA A 264 -17.47 16.25 -4.84
C ALA A 264 -17.39 14.89 -5.58
N LEU A 265 -18.44 14.48 -6.29
CA LEU A 265 -18.43 13.27 -7.11
C LEU A 265 -17.36 13.33 -8.20
N VAL A 266 -17.31 14.43 -8.97
CA VAL A 266 -16.31 14.58 -10.04
C VAL A 266 -14.91 14.61 -9.45
N SER A 267 -14.71 15.31 -8.33
CA SER A 267 -13.44 15.30 -7.60
C SER A 267 -13.03 13.90 -7.15
N GLY A 268 -13.98 13.12 -6.63
CA GLY A 268 -13.76 11.70 -6.24
C GLY A 268 -13.39 10.82 -7.43
N VAL A 269 -14.06 10.98 -8.59
CA VAL A 269 -13.74 10.27 -9.84
C VAL A 269 -12.34 10.64 -10.33
N LEU A 270 -12.00 11.92 -10.34
CA LEU A 270 -10.67 12.39 -10.73
C LEU A 270 -9.59 11.81 -9.80
N PHE A 271 -9.86 11.74 -8.48
CA PHE A 271 -8.95 11.09 -7.54
C PHE A 271 -8.78 9.59 -7.85
N ALA A 272 -9.87 8.88 -8.11
CA ALA A 272 -9.90 7.43 -8.37
C ALA A 272 -9.23 7.03 -9.69
N LEU A 273 -9.21 7.90 -10.69
CA LEU A 273 -8.85 7.60 -12.08
C LEU A 273 -7.47 6.93 -12.24
N PRO A 274 -6.37 7.36 -11.58
CA PRO A 274 -5.08 6.66 -11.66
C PRO A 274 -5.14 5.22 -11.14
N HIS A 275 -5.95 4.97 -10.11
CA HIS A 275 -6.13 3.62 -9.58
C HIS A 275 -7.02 2.75 -10.47
N MET A 276 -7.98 3.36 -11.19
CA MET A 276 -8.74 2.68 -12.24
C MET A 276 -7.82 2.24 -13.39
N CYS A 277 -6.90 3.10 -13.83
CA CYS A 277 -5.89 2.73 -14.84
C CYS A 277 -5.10 1.49 -14.40
N TYR A 278 -4.70 1.42 -13.13
CA TYR A 278 -4.01 0.25 -12.59
C TYR A 278 -4.88 -1.01 -12.68
N LEU A 279 -6.12 -0.97 -12.22
CA LEU A 279 -7.02 -2.14 -12.25
C LEU A 279 -7.25 -2.67 -13.66
N VAL A 280 -7.34 -1.77 -14.64
CA VAL A 280 -7.61 -2.12 -16.05
C VAL A 280 -6.33 -2.60 -16.76
N ALA A 281 -5.19 -1.93 -16.54
CA ALA A 281 -4.02 -2.10 -17.37
C ALA A 281 -2.88 -2.92 -16.74
N ALA A 282 -2.94 -3.26 -15.44
CA ALA A 282 -1.82 -3.91 -14.74
C ALA A 282 -1.36 -5.22 -15.40
N MET A 283 -2.30 -6.05 -15.86
CA MET A 283 -1.96 -7.33 -16.51
C MET A 283 -1.29 -7.11 -17.87
N ALA A 284 -1.78 -6.16 -18.65
CA ALA A 284 -1.19 -5.82 -19.96
C ALA A 284 0.22 -5.22 -19.78
N VAL A 285 0.39 -4.33 -18.80
CA VAL A 285 1.71 -3.76 -18.45
C VAL A 285 2.66 -4.87 -17.97
N HIS A 286 2.20 -5.79 -17.13
CA HIS A 286 3.02 -6.93 -16.71
C HIS A 286 3.49 -7.76 -17.91
N ALA A 287 2.59 -8.13 -18.80
CA ALA A 287 2.92 -8.91 -20.00
C ALA A 287 3.94 -8.19 -20.91
N ALA A 288 3.78 -6.87 -21.09
CA ALA A 288 4.64 -6.07 -21.97
C ALA A 288 6.04 -5.79 -21.36
N PHE A 289 6.13 -5.60 -20.04
CA PHE A 289 7.36 -5.12 -19.38
C PHE A 289 8.07 -6.13 -18.48
N ARG A 290 7.55 -7.35 -18.31
CA ARG A 290 8.17 -8.39 -17.46
C ARG A 290 9.63 -8.72 -17.84
N THR A 291 10.00 -8.55 -19.10
CA THR A 291 11.38 -8.75 -19.58
C THR A 291 12.24 -7.49 -19.50
N ARG A 292 11.63 -6.31 -19.37
CA ARG A 292 12.29 -5.00 -19.31
C ARG A 292 11.74 -4.12 -18.18
N PRO A 293 11.68 -4.63 -16.93
CA PRO A 293 11.02 -3.92 -15.84
C PRO A 293 11.63 -2.55 -15.52
N ARG A 294 12.95 -2.37 -15.76
CA ARG A 294 13.62 -1.09 -15.56
C ARG A 294 13.15 0.00 -16.50
N LEU A 295 12.94 -0.35 -17.77
CA LEU A 295 12.36 0.58 -18.75
C LEU A 295 10.96 0.99 -18.30
N GLY A 296 10.14 0.02 -17.83
CA GLY A 296 8.83 0.31 -17.30
C GLY A 296 8.85 1.23 -16.07
N VAL A 297 9.81 1.06 -15.15
CA VAL A 297 9.99 1.98 -14.01
C VAL A 297 10.37 3.39 -14.49
N ALA A 298 11.34 3.52 -15.42
CA ALA A 298 11.75 4.82 -15.93
C ALA A 298 10.60 5.55 -16.65
N LEU A 299 9.85 4.85 -17.51
CA LEU A 299 8.65 5.36 -18.16
C LEU A 299 7.57 5.71 -17.14
N GLY A 300 7.43 4.89 -16.08
CA GLY A 300 6.52 5.14 -14.97
C GLY A 300 6.80 6.49 -14.30
N PHE A 301 8.03 6.76 -13.92
CA PHE A 301 8.42 8.05 -13.35
C PHE A 301 8.28 9.20 -14.34
N ALA A 302 8.57 8.99 -15.63
CA ALA A 302 8.38 10.01 -16.66
C ALA A 302 6.88 10.39 -16.79
N CYS A 303 5.98 9.40 -16.85
CA CYS A 303 4.54 9.65 -16.87
C CYS A 303 4.04 10.31 -15.57
N VAL A 304 4.59 9.94 -14.40
CA VAL A 304 4.27 10.60 -13.12
C VAL A 304 4.73 12.07 -13.17
N ALA A 305 5.93 12.36 -13.62
CA ALA A 305 6.45 13.72 -13.74
C ALA A 305 5.59 14.58 -14.67
N LEU A 306 5.32 14.09 -15.89
CA LEU A 306 4.53 14.80 -16.89
C LEU A 306 3.06 14.95 -16.45
N GLY A 307 2.47 13.88 -15.90
CA GLY A 307 1.10 13.91 -15.39
C GLY A 307 0.95 14.88 -14.21
N SER A 308 1.90 14.89 -13.27
CA SER A 308 1.88 15.82 -12.14
C SER A 308 2.08 17.27 -12.59
N ALA A 309 3.04 17.55 -13.47
CA ALA A 309 3.28 18.88 -14.04
C ALA A 309 2.06 19.39 -14.84
N GLY A 310 1.41 18.49 -15.59
CA GLY A 310 0.26 18.83 -16.40
C GLY A 310 -0.95 19.33 -15.61
N HIS A 311 -1.07 18.98 -14.31
CA HIS A 311 -2.17 19.47 -13.48
C HIS A 311 -2.13 20.98 -13.26
N ASP A 312 -0.93 21.57 -13.27
CA ASP A 312 -0.80 23.04 -13.13
C ASP A 312 -1.21 23.78 -14.40
N LEU A 313 -1.19 23.12 -15.54
CA LEU A 313 -1.62 23.64 -16.83
C LEU A 313 -3.08 23.29 -17.19
N ALA A 314 -3.70 22.38 -16.43
CA ALA A 314 -5.07 21.96 -16.68
C ALA A 314 -6.06 22.94 -16.07
N ASP A 315 -6.91 23.54 -16.91
CA ASP A 315 -7.95 24.51 -16.55
C ASP A 315 -9.36 24.03 -16.94
N SER A 316 -9.47 22.82 -17.47
CA SER A 316 -10.71 22.22 -17.93
C SER A 316 -10.83 20.76 -17.52
N LEU A 317 -12.06 20.25 -17.40
CA LEU A 317 -12.30 18.86 -17.02
C LEU A 317 -11.62 17.85 -17.98
N PRO A 318 -11.69 18.00 -19.33
CA PRO A 318 -10.98 17.11 -20.25
C PRO A 318 -9.45 17.13 -20.04
N ALA A 319 -8.86 18.30 -19.77
CA ALA A 319 -7.44 18.42 -19.50
C ALA A 319 -7.08 17.69 -18.19
N PHE A 320 -7.87 17.88 -17.12
CA PHE A 320 -7.67 17.13 -15.87
C PHE A 320 -7.80 15.61 -16.07
N LEU A 321 -8.79 15.15 -16.83
CA LEU A 321 -8.93 13.72 -17.14
C LEU A 321 -7.68 13.18 -17.85
N ALA A 322 -7.18 13.91 -18.87
CA ALA A 322 -6.00 13.49 -19.62
C ALA A 322 -4.76 13.38 -18.73
N VAL A 323 -4.46 14.38 -17.90
CA VAL A 323 -3.30 14.36 -17.00
C VAL A 323 -3.44 13.32 -15.89
N ARG A 324 -4.67 13.03 -15.42
CA ARG A 324 -4.95 11.96 -14.46
C ARG A 324 -4.77 10.58 -15.08
N VAL A 325 -5.14 10.38 -16.34
CA VAL A 325 -4.87 9.12 -17.07
C VAL A 325 -3.37 8.96 -17.29
N LEU A 326 -2.64 10.01 -17.66
CA LEU A 326 -1.19 9.97 -17.80
C LEU A 326 -0.50 9.61 -16.49
N LEU A 327 -0.91 10.23 -15.38
CA LEU A 327 -0.42 9.89 -14.04
C LEU A 327 -0.78 8.44 -13.69
N GLY A 328 -1.96 7.96 -14.09
CA GLY A 328 -2.41 6.58 -13.90
C GLY A 328 -1.58 5.57 -14.69
N ALA A 329 -1.18 5.91 -15.91
CA ALA A 329 -0.23 5.11 -16.69
C ALA A 329 1.13 5.02 -15.95
N GLY A 330 1.62 6.14 -15.43
CA GLY A 330 2.83 6.20 -14.61
C GLY A 330 2.73 5.35 -13.34
N LEU A 331 1.62 5.46 -12.62
CA LEU A 331 1.34 4.66 -11.43
C LEU A 331 1.35 3.16 -11.75
N THR A 332 0.70 2.77 -12.84
CA THR A 332 0.59 1.37 -13.26
C THR A 332 1.94 0.79 -13.67
N LEU A 333 2.68 1.50 -14.52
CA LEU A 333 4.03 1.12 -14.95
C LEU A 333 4.98 0.96 -13.75
N GLY A 334 5.02 1.96 -12.87
CA GLY A 334 5.89 1.95 -11.70
C GLY A 334 5.58 0.79 -10.77
N LEU A 335 4.33 0.64 -10.32
CA LEU A 335 3.93 -0.41 -9.37
C LEU A 335 4.15 -1.82 -9.92
N VAL A 336 3.72 -2.06 -11.18
CA VAL A 336 3.86 -3.39 -11.79
C VAL A 336 5.32 -3.74 -12.00
N CYS A 337 6.12 -2.82 -12.55
CA CYS A 337 7.52 -3.10 -12.84
C CYS A 337 8.39 -3.18 -11.59
N MET A 338 8.11 -2.39 -10.53
CA MET A 338 8.77 -2.54 -9.24
C MET A 338 8.42 -3.88 -8.58
N SER A 339 7.18 -4.35 -8.71
CA SER A 339 6.79 -5.68 -8.22
C SER A 339 7.56 -6.81 -8.92
N VAL A 340 7.83 -6.68 -10.24
CA VAL A 340 8.69 -7.64 -10.98
C VAL A 340 10.13 -7.59 -10.45
N LEU A 341 10.69 -6.38 -10.25
CA LEU A 341 12.04 -6.24 -9.67
C LEU A 341 12.12 -6.77 -8.23
N ALA A 342 11.05 -6.61 -7.45
CA ALA A 342 10.97 -7.17 -6.11
C ALA A 342 10.95 -8.70 -6.12
N ALA A 343 10.25 -9.33 -7.06
CA ALA A 343 10.24 -10.76 -7.26
C ALA A 343 11.64 -11.29 -7.62
N ASP A 344 12.34 -10.62 -8.57
CA ASP A 344 13.73 -10.95 -8.92
C ASP A 344 14.68 -10.84 -7.70
N CYS A 345 14.44 -9.87 -6.80
CA CYS A 345 15.22 -9.71 -5.57
C CYS A 345 14.87 -10.74 -4.48
N ALA A 346 13.72 -11.40 -4.57
CA ALA A 346 13.25 -12.37 -3.58
C ALA A 346 13.89 -13.75 -3.76
N GLU A 347 14.44 -14.05 -4.95
CA GLU A 347 15.11 -15.33 -5.21
C GLU A 347 16.27 -15.53 -4.22
N GLY A 348 16.26 -16.68 -3.51
CA GLY A 348 17.26 -17.04 -2.50
C GLY A 348 17.16 -16.30 -1.16
N ARG A 349 16.08 -15.57 -0.87
CA ARG A 349 15.85 -14.85 0.40
C ARG A 349 14.56 -15.26 1.08
N ALA A 350 14.51 -15.06 2.41
CA ALA A 350 13.25 -15.17 3.15
C ALA A 350 12.27 -14.07 2.70
N PRO A 351 11.13 -14.41 2.09
CA PRO A 351 10.21 -13.41 1.50
C PRO A 351 9.71 -12.36 2.50
N GLY A 352 9.47 -12.77 3.76
CA GLY A 352 8.93 -11.89 4.79
C GLY A 352 9.80 -10.67 5.10
N GLY A 353 11.14 -10.84 5.13
CA GLY A 353 12.07 -9.73 5.38
C GLY A 353 12.11 -8.72 4.23
N LEU A 354 12.07 -9.18 2.99
CA LEU A 354 12.08 -8.32 1.80
C LEU A 354 10.78 -7.50 1.72
N PHE A 355 9.63 -8.17 1.75
CA PHE A 355 8.34 -7.48 1.65
C PHE A 355 8.07 -6.57 2.84
N GLY A 356 8.52 -6.93 4.04
CA GLY A 356 8.49 -6.05 5.22
C GLY A 356 9.33 -4.78 5.02
N SER A 357 10.49 -4.89 4.39
CA SER A 357 11.33 -3.74 4.06
C SER A 357 10.68 -2.85 3.01
N ILE A 358 10.12 -3.42 1.94
CA ILE A 358 9.39 -2.67 0.91
C ILE A 358 8.23 -1.91 1.53
N GLU A 359 7.42 -2.56 2.36
CA GLU A 359 6.30 -1.93 3.07
C GLU A 359 6.74 -0.79 3.99
N PHE A 360 7.86 -0.96 4.70
CA PHE A 360 8.43 0.10 5.54
C PHE A 360 8.82 1.33 4.72
N PHE A 361 9.57 1.15 3.61
CA PHE A 361 9.99 2.26 2.75
C PHE A 361 8.82 2.91 2.01
N SER A 362 7.81 2.14 1.62
CA SER A 362 6.55 2.64 1.06
C SER A 362 5.84 3.57 2.06
N LYS A 363 5.67 3.14 3.32
CA LYS A 363 5.06 3.96 4.38
C LYS A 363 5.90 5.18 4.74
N ALA A 364 7.22 5.04 4.79
CA ALA A 364 8.13 6.17 5.01
C ALA A 364 8.00 7.20 3.89
N GLY A 365 7.88 6.74 2.62
CA GLY A 365 7.60 7.61 1.48
C GLY A 365 6.27 8.34 1.60
N ALA A 366 5.21 7.66 2.05
CA ALA A 366 3.90 8.26 2.26
C ALA A 366 3.91 9.32 3.39
N VAL A 367 4.64 9.06 4.48
CA VAL A 367 4.83 10.03 5.57
C VAL A 367 5.60 11.26 5.07
N ALA A 368 6.70 11.06 4.35
CA ALA A 368 7.47 12.15 3.74
C ALA A 368 6.62 12.95 2.74
N ALA A 369 5.76 12.28 1.97
CA ALA A 369 4.82 12.91 1.05
C ALA A 369 3.84 13.84 1.75
N GLY A 370 3.24 13.43 2.85
CA GLY A 370 2.31 14.27 3.60
C GLY A 370 2.99 15.48 4.24
N LEU A 371 4.22 15.32 4.77
CA LEU A 371 5.02 16.44 5.29
C LEU A 371 5.37 17.43 4.17
N ALA A 372 5.85 16.93 3.03
CA ALA A 372 6.18 17.74 1.86
C ALA A 372 4.94 18.46 1.30
N ALA A 373 3.78 17.76 1.28
CA ALA A 373 2.52 18.34 0.85
C ALA A 373 2.06 19.48 1.77
N ALA A 374 2.13 19.27 3.09
CA ALA A 374 1.76 20.29 4.07
C ALA A 374 2.65 21.53 3.96
N ALA A 375 3.99 21.34 3.91
CA ALA A 375 4.95 22.42 3.74
C ALA A 375 4.76 23.15 2.40
N GLY A 376 4.65 22.40 1.29
CA GLY A 376 4.44 22.96 -0.04
C GLY A 376 3.16 23.79 -0.12
N ASN A 377 2.04 23.21 0.35
CA ASN A 377 0.77 23.92 0.32
C ASN A 377 0.77 25.19 1.18
N SER A 378 1.40 25.15 2.38
CA SER A 378 1.45 26.31 3.27
C SER A 378 2.29 27.46 2.73
N LEU A 379 3.32 27.19 1.92
CA LEU A 379 4.24 28.18 1.37
C LEU A 379 3.84 28.67 -0.02
N PHE A 380 3.28 27.80 -0.85
CA PHE A 380 3.10 28.06 -2.29
C PHE A 380 1.69 27.67 -2.82
N GLY A 381 0.78 27.26 -1.94
CA GLY A 381 -0.60 26.90 -2.31
C GLY A 381 -0.77 25.46 -2.83
N PRO A 382 -2.01 25.09 -3.26
CA PRO A 382 -2.39 23.69 -3.52
C PRO A 382 -1.76 23.08 -4.77
N SER A 383 -1.17 23.84 -5.68
CA SER A 383 -0.36 23.35 -6.81
C SER A 383 1.01 22.82 -6.37
N ALA A 384 1.58 23.36 -5.29
CA ALA A 384 2.96 23.04 -4.88
C ALA A 384 3.21 21.55 -4.59
N PRO A 385 2.30 20.80 -3.95
CA PRO A 385 2.50 19.35 -3.78
C PRO A 385 2.71 18.59 -5.10
N LEU A 386 1.99 18.97 -6.16
CA LEU A 386 2.15 18.35 -7.48
C LEU A 386 3.49 18.73 -8.12
N LEU A 387 3.92 19.99 -7.99
CA LEU A 387 5.24 20.43 -8.47
C LEU A 387 6.38 19.74 -7.72
N ILE A 388 6.24 19.51 -6.42
CA ILE A 388 7.20 18.70 -5.63
C ILE A 388 7.26 17.27 -6.18
N GLY A 389 6.11 16.63 -6.40
CA GLY A 389 6.03 15.30 -7.01
C GLY A 389 6.67 15.25 -8.40
N THR A 390 6.41 16.28 -9.23
CA THR A 390 7.05 16.47 -10.54
C THR A 390 8.56 16.52 -10.44
N ALA A 391 9.10 17.38 -9.58
CA ALA A 391 10.54 17.54 -9.41
C ALA A 391 11.22 16.24 -8.97
N ILE A 392 10.64 15.56 -7.97
CA ILE A 392 11.15 14.28 -7.47
C ILE A 392 11.14 13.21 -8.56
N ALA A 393 10.02 13.07 -9.29
CA ALA A 393 9.90 12.09 -10.36
C ALA A 393 10.87 12.41 -11.52
N ALA A 394 11.00 13.67 -11.93
CA ALA A 394 11.92 14.10 -12.97
C ALA A 394 13.39 13.84 -12.59
N VAL A 395 13.80 14.19 -11.38
CA VAL A 395 15.15 13.87 -10.87
C VAL A 395 15.40 12.37 -10.88
N THR A 396 14.38 11.57 -10.52
CA THR A 396 14.51 10.10 -10.55
C THR A 396 14.67 9.57 -11.97
N VAL A 397 13.94 10.11 -12.95
CA VAL A 397 14.13 9.78 -14.37
C VAL A 397 15.59 10.07 -14.81
N LEU A 398 16.09 11.25 -14.50
CA LEU A 398 17.49 11.62 -14.83
C LEU A 398 18.49 10.69 -14.13
N ALA A 399 18.31 10.43 -12.85
CA ALA A 399 19.17 9.52 -12.09
C ALA A 399 19.14 8.08 -12.63
N THR A 400 17.97 7.61 -13.08
CA THR A 400 17.82 6.27 -13.68
C THR A 400 18.35 6.20 -15.13
N ALA A 401 18.36 7.29 -15.88
CA ALA A 401 18.96 7.37 -17.21
C ALA A 401 20.50 7.38 -17.15
N LEU A 402 21.12 7.78 -16.04
CA LEU A 402 22.58 7.82 -15.89
C LEU A 402 23.17 6.40 -15.68
N PRO A 403 24.26 6.03 -16.40
CA PRO A 403 24.80 4.66 -16.43
C PRO A 403 25.18 4.01 -15.08
N PRO A 404 25.65 4.72 -14.03
CA PRO A 404 26.13 4.07 -12.81
C PRO A 404 25.06 3.44 -11.93
N LEU A 405 23.83 3.98 -11.90
CA LEU A 405 22.73 3.42 -11.12
C LEU A 405 22.20 2.12 -11.76
N PHE A 406 22.10 2.10 -13.09
CA PHE A 406 21.63 0.93 -13.85
C PHE A 406 22.68 -0.19 -13.95
N ARG A 407 23.99 0.09 -13.95
CA ARG A 407 25.03 -0.95 -13.91
C ARG A 407 24.95 -1.79 -12.63
N ARG A 408 24.60 -1.21 -11.50
CA ARG A 408 24.44 -1.95 -10.25
C ARG A 408 23.23 -2.90 -10.26
N LEU A 409 22.17 -2.54 -10.99
CA LEU A 409 20.99 -3.39 -11.18
C LEU A 409 21.18 -4.45 -12.29
N SER A 410 22.18 -4.31 -13.20
CA SER A 410 22.40 -5.24 -14.34
C SER A 410 23.39 -6.37 -14.07
N ALA A 411 24.14 -6.32 -12.99
CA ALA A 411 25.18 -7.31 -12.70
C ALA A 411 24.65 -8.73 -12.38
N THR A 412 23.37 -8.85 -12.04
CA THR A 412 22.76 -10.13 -11.65
C THR A 412 22.30 -11.03 -12.80
N ARG A 413 22.21 -10.50 -14.05
CA ARG A 413 21.70 -11.28 -15.19
C ARG A 413 22.78 -11.93 -16.08
N ARG A 414 24.06 -11.78 -15.77
CA ARG A 414 25.17 -12.36 -16.57
C ARG A 414 25.85 -13.58 -15.93
N SER A 415 25.33 -14.08 -14.81
CA SER A 415 25.86 -15.24 -14.11
C SER A 415 24.87 -16.41 -13.98
N SER A 416 23.90 -16.48 -14.89
CA SER A 416 23.06 -17.66 -15.06
C SER A 416 23.13 -18.19 -16.47
#